data_c59f0f28e2d44b84af7251eec8d06648
#
_entry.id   c59f0f28e2d44b84af7251eec8d06648
#
_cell.length_a   1.000
_cell.length_b   1.000
_cell.length_c   1.000
_cell.angle_alpha   90.00
_cell.angle_beta   90.00
_cell.angle_gamma   90.00
#
_symmetry.space_group_name_H-M   'P 1'
#
loop_
_entity.id
_entity.type
_entity.pdbx_description
1 polymer ?
#
loop_
_entity_poly.entity_id
_entity_poly.type
_entity_poly.pdbx_seq_one_letter_code
_entity_poly.pdbx_strand_id
1 'polypeptide(L)'
;ACSKQASRFERLDASTTGIDFNNEVLEKDSFNILHNEYMYNGGGVGVADLNNDGLQDLVFTGNKVSTRIYLNTGGMKFKDITEKFEGLTNDQWISGVSVVDINADGLTDLYFTSTTSKDSLQRKNQLWVNQGLAADSLPSFKEMADGYGIADMGYSMHAAFFDYDLDGALDLYILNN
;
A
#
# COMPACT_ATOMS: atom_id res chain seq x y z
N ALA A 1 -9.53 2.10 -46.46
CA ALA A 1 -8.91 1.29 -45.41
C ALA A 1 -8.96 2.11 -44.11
N CYS A 2 -9.80 1.71 -43.13
CA CYS A 2 -9.76 2.32 -41.79
C CYS A 2 -8.43 1.91 -41.13
N SER A 3 -7.54 2.86 -40.92
CA SER A 3 -6.38 2.65 -40.05
C SER A 3 -6.90 2.44 -38.62
N LYS A 4 -6.66 1.28 -38.03
CA LYS A 4 -6.90 1.04 -36.61
C LYS A 4 -6.03 2.05 -35.85
N GLN A 5 -6.66 3.03 -35.21
CA GLN A 5 -5.95 3.95 -34.34
C GLN A 5 -5.31 3.14 -33.22
N ALA A 6 -4.00 3.26 -33.04
CA ALA A 6 -3.30 2.56 -31.98
C ALA A 6 -3.92 2.96 -30.63
N SER A 7 -4.29 1.99 -29.82
CA SER A 7 -4.77 2.24 -28.44
C SER A 7 -3.64 2.91 -27.64
N ARG A 8 -3.99 3.95 -26.87
CA ARG A 8 -3.05 4.60 -25.93
C ARG A 8 -2.73 3.71 -24.72
N PHE A 9 -3.59 2.73 -24.45
CA PHE A 9 -3.47 1.82 -23.34
C PHE A 9 -3.53 0.39 -23.85
N GLU A 10 -2.65 -0.43 -23.34
CA GLU A 10 -2.60 -1.86 -23.59
C GLU A 10 -2.88 -2.60 -22.27
N ARG A 11 -3.72 -3.62 -22.33
CA ARG A 11 -3.95 -4.51 -21.20
C ARG A 11 -2.83 -5.54 -21.18
N LEU A 12 -2.10 -5.60 -20.07
CA LEU A 12 -1.08 -6.62 -19.82
C LEU A 12 -1.65 -7.73 -18.94
N ASP A 13 -1.33 -8.96 -19.26
CA ASP A 13 -1.74 -10.13 -18.47
C ASP A 13 -0.77 -10.40 -17.32
N ALA A 14 -1.25 -11.01 -16.25
CA ALA A 14 -0.46 -11.42 -15.09
C ALA A 14 0.74 -12.31 -15.48
N SER A 15 0.57 -13.19 -16.46
CA SER A 15 1.66 -14.04 -17.00
C SER A 15 2.79 -13.24 -17.65
N THR A 16 2.51 -12.03 -18.14
CA THR A 16 3.50 -11.14 -18.75
C THR A 16 4.17 -10.27 -17.68
N THR A 17 3.39 -9.74 -16.75
CA THR A 17 3.86 -8.79 -15.75
C THR A 17 4.39 -9.43 -14.48
N GLY A 18 3.94 -10.63 -14.12
CA GLY A 18 4.18 -11.25 -12.82
C GLY A 18 3.28 -10.73 -11.71
N ILE A 19 2.32 -9.83 -12.00
CA ILE A 19 1.37 -9.30 -11.01
C ILE A 19 0.13 -10.18 -11.02
N ASP A 20 -0.07 -10.95 -9.94
CA ASP A 20 -1.19 -11.86 -9.74
C ASP A 20 -2.14 -11.43 -8.62
N PHE A 21 -1.98 -10.20 -8.11
CA PHE A 21 -2.81 -9.66 -7.04
C PHE A 21 -4.30 -9.68 -7.40
N ASN A 22 -5.10 -10.27 -6.53
CA ASN A 22 -6.55 -10.25 -6.62
C ASN A 22 -7.14 -9.87 -5.25
N ASN A 23 -7.77 -8.70 -5.18
CA ASN A 23 -8.44 -8.21 -3.97
C ASN A 23 -9.82 -8.86 -3.83
N GLU A 24 -9.85 -10.16 -3.59
CA GLU A 24 -11.09 -10.92 -3.47
C GLU A 24 -11.72 -10.74 -2.09
N VAL A 25 -12.94 -10.25 -2.05
CA VAL A 25 -13.75 -10.12 -0.84
C VAL A 25 -14.87 -11.16 -0.86
N LEU A 26 -14.77 -12.16 0.00
CA LEU A 26 -15.77 -13.23 0.10
C LEU A 26 -16.86 -12.85 1.09
N GLU A 27 -18.10 -12.78 0.62
CA GLU A 27 -19.28 -12.60 1.47
C GLU A 27 -19.59 -13.85 2.31
N LYS A 28 -20.04 -13.59 3.54
CA LYS A 28 -20.53 -14.59 4.49
C LYS A 28 -21.74 -14.00 5.21
N ASP A 29 -22.54 -14.86 5.87
CA ASP A 29 -23.72 -14.42 6.66
C ASP A 29 -23.39 -13.31 7.65
N SER A 30 -22.21 -13.37 8.29
CA SER A 30 -21.74 -12.38 9.26
C SER A 30 -20.92 -11.24 8.67
N PHE A 31 -20.59 -11.30 7.38
CA PHE A 31 -19.76 -10.32 6.68
C PHE A 31 -20.25 -10.14 5.25
N ASN A 32 -21.11 -9.16 5.03
CA ASN A 32 -21.74 -8.85 3.75
C ASN A 32 -22.06 -7.36 3.67
N ILE A 33 -22.58 -6.90 2.55
CA ILE A 33 -22.89 -5.49 2.29
C ILE A 33 -23.90 -4.90 3.28
N LEU A 34 -24.80 -5.69 3.86
CA LEU A 34 -25.79 -5.22 4.83
C LEU A 34 -25.16 -4.89 6.20
N HIS A 35 -24.00 -5.47 6.50
CA HIS A 35 -23.27 -5.24 7.75
C HIS A 35 -22.05 -4.34 7.56
N ASN A 36 -21.55 -4.22 6.33
CA ASN A 36 -20.33 -3.48 5.97
C ASN A 36 -20.56 -2.74 4.65
N GLU A 37 -21.15 -1.55 4.71
CA GLU A 37 -21.56 -0.76 3.55
C GLU A 37 -20.41 -0.46 2.57
N TYR A 38 -19.17 -0.39 3.08
CA TYR A 38 -17.98 -0.05 2.30
C TYR A 38 -17.18 -1.27 1.82
N MET A 39 -17.72 -2.48 1.92
CA MET A 39 -16.95 -3.70 1.64
C MET A 39 -16.46 -3.83 0.18
N TYR A 40 -17.06 -3.09 -0.74
CA TYR A 40 -16.68 -3.09 -2.16
C TYR A 40 -15.91 -1.84 -2.59
N ASN A 41 -15.46 -1.00 -1.65
CA ASN A 41 -14.71 0.21 -2.00
C ASN A 41 -13.29 -0.08 -2.56
N GLY A 42 -12.84 -1.33 -2.45
CA GLY A 42 -11.50 -1.69 -2.90
C GLY A 42 -10.40 -1.29 -1.93
N GLY A 43 -9.17 -1.45 -2.37
CA GLY A 43 -7.97 -1.03 -1.66
C GLY A 43 -7.25 0.11 -2.36
N GLY A 44 -6.12 0.53 -1.81
CA GLY A 44 -5.25 1.54 -2.38
C GLY A 44 -4.20 0.94 -3.33
N VAL A 45 -3.64 1.82 -4.16
CA VAL A 45 -2.47 1.51 -5.00
C VAL A 45 -1.42 2.59 -4.75
N GLY A 46 -0.22 2.17 -4.34
CA GLY A 46 0.97 3.02 -4.26
C GLY A 46 1.88 2.78 -5.46
N VAL A 47 2.52 3.86 -5.93
CA VAL A 47 3.52 3.81 -6.99
C VAL A 47 4.73 4.60 -6.52
N ALA A 48 5.88 3.95 -6.40
CA ALA A 48 7.11 4.55 -5.93
C ALA A 48 8.32 3.74 -6.35
N ASP A 49 9.50 4.36 -6.33
CA ASP A 49 10.78 3.67 -6.44
C ASP A 49 11.22 3.29 -5.01
N LEU A 50 11.06 2.02 -4.65
CA LEU A 50 11.30 1.52 -3.28
C LEU A 50 12.77 1.11 -3.04
N ASN A 51 13.54 0.92 -4.10
CA ASN A 51 14.93 0.47 -4.06
C ASN A 51 15.92 1.46 -4.69
N ASN A 52 15.44 2.65 -5.12
CA ASN A 52 16.21 3.71 -5.75
C ASN A 52 16.94 3.25 -7.03
N ASP A 53 16.31 2.39 -7.85
CA ASP A 53 16.85 1.93 -9.13
C ASP A 53 16.35 2.74 -10.34
N GLY A 54 15.46 3.71 -10.11
CA GLY A 54 14.85 4.58 -11.12
C GLY A 54 13.61 3.99 -11.78
N LEU A 55 13.18 2.79 -11.38
CA LEU A 55 11.95 2.16 -11.86
C LEU A 55 10.82 2.33 -10.83
N GLN A 56 9.59 2.44 -11.31
CA GLN A 56 8.43 2.58 -10.41
C GLN A 56 7.92 1.20 -10.00
N ASP A 57 7.89 0.97 -8.70
CA ASP A 57 7.36 -0.22 -8.05
C ASP A 57 5.89 -0.04 -7.71
N LEU A 58 5.21 -1.12 -7.37
CA LEU A 58 3.78 -1.13 -7.13
C LEU A 58 3.44 -1.75 -5.76
N VAL A 59 2.52 -1.10 -5.06
CA VAL A 59 1.93 -1.58 -3.80
C VAL A 59 0.43 -1.68 -3.98
N PHE A 60 -0.16 -2.85 -3.74
CA PHE A 60 -1.61 -3.06 -3.75
C PHE A 60 -2.09 -3.44 -2.36
N THR A 61 -2.98 -2.64 -1.78
CA THR A 61 -3.52 -2.94 -0.45
C THR A 61 -4.67 -3.94 -0.51
N GLY A 62 -4.69 -4.88 0.45
CA GLY A 62 -5.66 -5.95 0.52
C GLY A 62 -6.79 -5.71 1.50
N ASN A 63 -8.01 -6.08 1.11
CA ASN A 63 -9.21 -6.07 1.95
C ASN A 63 -9.55 -7.50 2.37
N LYS A 64 -9.01 -8.00 3.46
CA LYS A 64 -9.05 -9.42 3.88
C LYS A 64 -8.24 -10.39 3.02
N VAL A 65 -7.38 -9.85 2.15
CA VAL A 65 -6.30 -10.55 1.47
C VAL A 65 -4.99 -9.84 1.76
N SER A 66 -3.86 -10.50 1.59
CA SER A 66 -2.55 -9.87 1.82
C SER A 66 -2.36 -8.67 0.91
N THR A 67 -1.91 -7.56 1.48
CA THR A 67 -1.27 -6.48 0.71
C THR A 67 -0.10 -7.07 -0.08
N ARG A 68 0.14 -6.61 -1.30
CA ARG A 68 1.22 -7.08 -2.16
C ARG A 68 2.12 -5.93 -2.57
N ILE A 69 3.41 -6.21 -2.57
CA ILE A 69 4.46 -5.27 -2.94
C ILE A 69 5.31 -5.89 -4.05
N TYR A 70 5.39 -5.19 -5.16
CA TYR A 70 6.03 -5.67 -6.37
C TYR A 70 7.14 -4.73 -6.81
N LEU A 71 8.37 -5.20 -6.89
CA LEU A 71 9.47 -4.48 -7.50
C LEU A 71 9.44 -4.62 -9.02
N ASN A 72 9.62 -3.51 -9.70
CA ASN A 72 9.77 -3.44 -11.14
C ASN A 72 11.18 -3.92 -11.54
N THR A 73 11.25 -4.93 -12.37
CA THR A 73 12.53 -5.47 -12.86
C THR A 73 12.86 -5.02 -14.29
N GLY A 74 12.11 -4.01 -14.78
CA GLY A 74 12.21 -3.50 -16.15
C GLY A 74 11.30 -4.23 -17.13
N GLY A 75 10.97 -3.55 -18.24
CA GLY A 75 10.14 -4.11 -19.30
C GLY A 75 8.72 -4.49 -18.87
N MET A 76 8.14 -3.80 -17.89
CA MET A 76 6.82 -4.07 -17.29
C MET A 76 6.74 -5.47 -16.64
N LYS A 77 7.85 -5.92 -16.08
CA LYS A 77 7.91 -7.15 -15.28
C LYS A 77 8.15 -6.82 -13.82
N PHE A 78 7.47 -7.55 -12.96
CA PHE A 78 7.46 -7.27 -11.52
C PHE A 78 7.78 -8.53 -10.73
N LYS A 79 8.46 -8.35 -9.60
CA LYS A 79 8.80 -9.40 -8.63
C LYS A 79 8.08 -9.11 -7.33
N ASP A 80 7.29 -10.06 -6.84
CA ASP A 80 6.69 -9.98 -5.50
C ASP A 80 7.78 -10.06 -4.42
N ILE A 81 7.79 -9.07 -3.52
CA ILE A 81 8.69 -8.98 -2.36
C ILE A 81 7.96 -8.89 -1.04
N THR A 82 6.66 -9.19 -1.04
CA THR A 82 5.79 -9.04 0.13
C THR A 82 6.32 -9.77 1.37
N GLU A 83 7.03 -10.87 1.18
CA GLU A 83 7.65 -11.63 2.27
C GLU A 83 8.67 -10.84 3.10
N LYS A 84 9.19 -9.72 2.58
CA LYS A 84 10.11 -8.83 3.30
C LYS A 84 9.41 -7.96 4.35
N PHE A 85 8.10 -7.93 4.36
CA PHE A 85 7.28 -7.14 5.26
C PHE A 85 6.63 -8.06 6.31
N GLU A 86 7.45 -8.53 7.28
CA GLU A 86 6.96 -9.34 8.39
C GLU A 86 5.91 -8.57 9.21
N GLY A 87 4.68 -9.07 9.27
CA GLY A 87 3.57 -8.44 10.00
C GLY A 87 2.62 -7.60 9.14
N LEU A 88 2.90 -7.41 7.85
CA LEU A 88 1.91 -6.92 6.89
C LEU A 88 0.95 -8.06 6.52
N THR A 89 0.18 -8.50 7.51
CA THR A 89 -0.56 -9.75 7.46
C THR A 89 -1.98 -9.61 6.93
N ASN A 90 -2.55 -10.73 6.63
CA ASN A 90 -3.67 -11.08 5.76
C ASN A 90 -5.05 -10.78 6.34
N ASP A 91 -5.17 -10.41 7.62
CA ASP A 91 -6.46 -10.26 8.27
C ASP A 91 -6.92 -8.82 8.44
N GLN A 92 -6.04 -7.87 8.16
CA GLN A 92 -6.37 -6.46 8.21
C GLN A 92 -7.12 -6.02 6.95
N TRP A 93 -7.96 -5.03 7.14
CA TRP A 93 -8.60 -4.32 6.03
C TRP A 93 -7.80 -3.05 5.75
N ILE A 94 -6.82 -3.15 4.85
CA ILE A 94 -6.01 -2.00 4.48
C ILE A 94 -6.76 -1.19 3.42
N SER A 95 -7.20 0.00 3.80
CA SER A 95 -8.02 0.89 2.98
C SER A 95 -7.22 1.76 2.01
N GLY A 96 -5.99 2.12 2.39
CA GLY A 96 -5.15 2.99 1.59
C GLY A 96 -3.66 2.83 1.89
N VAL A 97 -2.85 3.37 0.99
CA VAL A 97 -1.40 3.50 1.15
C VAL A 97 -0.99 4.92 0.75
N SER A 98 -0.18 5.54 1.58
CA SER A 98 0.52 6.79 1.26
C SER A 98 2.00 6.52 1.12
N VAL A 99 2.59 7.09 0.09
CA VAL A 99 4.02 7.03 -0.23
C VAL A 99 4.65 8.32 0.26
N VAL A 100 5.66 8.23 1.10
CA VAL A 100 6.28 9.38 1.77
C VAL A 100 7.74 9.08 2.09
N ASP A 101 8.58 10.09 2.14
CA ASP A 101 9.88 10.06 2.80
C ASP A 101 9.72 10.78 4.14
N ILE A 102 9.42 10.01 5.21
CA ILE A 102 8.98 10.57 6.50
C ILE A 102 10.13 11.18 7.30
N ASN A 103 11.35 10.74 7.04
CA ASN A 103 12.56 11.14 7.77
C ASN A 103 13.53 11.95 6.92
N ALA A 104 13.19 12.26 5.66
CA ALA A 104 13.99 13.01 4.70
C ALA A 104 15.37 12.38 4.43
N ASP A 105 15.43 11.03 4.40
CA ASP A 105 16.67 10.29 4.08
C ASP A 105 16.82 9.96 2.59
N GLY A 106 15.83 10.32 1.76
CA GLY A 106 15.80 10.08 0.33
C GLY A 106 15.32 8.67 -0.04
N LEU A 107 14.85 7.88 0.93
CA LEU A 107 14.22 6.59 0.70
C LEU A 107 12.70 6.70 0.82
N THR A 108 12.01 5.89 0.07
CA THR A 108 10.54 5.91 0.08
C THR A 108 9.99 5.01 1.17
N ASP A 109 9.17 5.58 2.06
CA ASP A 109 8.44 4.90 3.12
C ASP A 109 6.98 4.68 2.72
N LEU A 110 6.32 3.75 3.42
CA LEU A 110 4.94 3.37 3.16
C LEU A 110 4.10 3.52 4.44
N TYR A 111 3.04 4.33 4.37
CA TYR A 111 2.06 4.42 5.45
C TYR A 111 0.74 3.79 5.02
N PHE A 112 0.29 2.79 5.77
CA PHE A 112 -0.95 2.06 5.51
C PHE A 112 -2.05 2.48 6.48
N THR A 113 -3.23 2.78 5.93
CA THR A 113 -4.45 3.03 6.72
C THR A 113 -5.30 1.78 6.78
N SER A 114 -5.85 1.51 7.98
CA SER A 114 -6.69 0.34 8.25
C SER A 114 -8.07 0.72 8.76
N THR A 115 -9.08 -0.08 8.41
CA THR A 115 -10.48 0.17 8.77
C THR A 115 -11.26 -1.13 9.03
N THR A 116 -12.58 -1.03 9.19
CA THR A 116 -13.61 -2.10 9.15
C THR A 116 -13.61 -3.07 10.33
N SER A 117 -12.47 -3.44 10.95
CA SER A 117 -12.47 -4.37 12.09
C SER A 117 -13.10 -3.76 13.33
N LYS A 118 -13.82 -4.57 14.15
CA LYS A 118 -14.29 -4.17 15.49
C LYS A 118 -13.16 -4.13 16.51
N ASP A 119 -12.12 -4.94 16.31
CA ASP A 119 -10.90 -4.91 17.10
C ASP A 119 -10.02 -3.74 16.67
N SER A 120 -9.73 -2.82 17.61
CA SER A 120 -8.91 -1.65 17.36
C SER A 120 -7.48 -1.99 16.96
N LEU A 121 -6.92 -3.08 17.48
CA LEU A 121 -5.58 -3.53 17.12
C LEU A 121 -5.50 -3.97 15.65
N GLN A 122 -6.60 -4.50 15.11
CA GLN A 122 -6.71 -4.85 13.70
C GLN A 122 -6.95 -3.63 12.78
N ARG A 123 -7.24 -2.47 13.35
CA ARG A 123 -7.36 -1.19 12.62
C ARG A 123 -6.13 -0.30 12.75
N LYS A 124 -5.13 -0.74 13.50
CA LYS A 124 -3.93 0.03 13.72
C LYS A 124 -3.25 0.35 12.39
N ASN A 125 -3.07 1.65 12.12
CA ASN A 125 -2.31 2.13 10.98
C ASN A 125 -0.84 1.75 11.13
N GLN A 126 -0.14 1.53 10.03
CA GLN A 126 1.24 1.06 10.02
C GLN A 126 2.12 2.02 9.22
N LEU A 127 3.32 2.30 9.74
CA LEU A 127 4.38 3.01 9.03
C LEU A 127 5.56 2.08 8.81
N TRP A 128 5.86 1.77 7.57
CA TRP A 128 6.99 0.96 7.17
C TRP A 128 8.09 1.86 6.64
N VAL A 129 9.10 2.09 7.50
CA VAL A 129 10.26 2.94 7.19
C VAL A 129 11.29 2.12 6.45
N ASN A 130 11.69 2.61 5.29
CA ASN A 130 12.70 2.00 4.43
C ASN A 130 14.08 2.13 5.07
N GLN A 131 14.79 1.03 5.20
CA GLN A 131 16.12 0.95 5.80
C GLN A 131 17.22 0.83 4.74
N GLY A 132 16.88 1.05 3.46
CA GLY A 132 17.77 0.81 2.33
C GLY A 132 17.85 -0.66 1.92
N LEU A 133 18.84 -0.99 1.11
CA LEU A 133 19.00 -2.33 0.56
C LEU A 133 19.62 -3.29 1.58
N ALA A 134 19.00 -4.45 1.74
CA ALA A 134 19.56 -5.56 2.51
C ALA A 134 20.67 -6.29 1.72
N ALA A 135 21.29 -7.29 2.32
CA ALA A 135 22.38 -8.05 1.71
C ALA A 135 21.99 -8.81 0.42
N ASP A 136 20.70 -9.07 0.21
CA ASP A 136 20.14 -9.69 -0.98
C ASP A 136 19.76 -8.67 -2.07
N SER A 137 20.16 -7.40 -1.89
CA SER A 137 19.85 -6.26 -2.77
C SER A 137 18.35 -5.95 -2.91
N LEU A 138 17.52 -6.41 -1.97
CA LEU A 138 16.12 -6.05 -1.88
C LEU A 138 15.95 -4.95 -0.82
N PRO A 139 14.95 -4.05 -0.94
CA PRO A 139 14.67 -3.05 0.08
C PRO A 139 14.23 -3.74 1.37
N SER A 140 14.68 -3.20 2.48
CA SER A 140 14.37 -3.65 3.84
C SER A 140 13.53 -2.59 4.53
N PHE A 141 12.50 -3.02 5.24
CA PHE A 141 11.57 -2.12 5.91
C PHE A 141 11.41 -2.49 7.39
N LYS A 142 11.11 -1.46 8.20
CA LYS A 142 10.82 -1.63 9.63
C LYS A 142 9.53 -0.91 9.98
N GLU A 143 8.61 -1.62 10.66
CA GLU A 143 7.38 -1.00 11.17
C GLU A 143 7.71 -0.06 12.34
N MET A 144 7.28 1.20 12.27
CA MET A 144 7.67 2.25 13.20
C MET A 144 6.52 3.22 13.58
N ALA A 145 5.26 2.90 13.27
CA ALA A 145 4.14 3.83 13.51
C ALA A 145 3.99 4.21 15.00
N ASP A 146 4.22 3.28 15.92
CA ASP A 146 4.20 3.59 17.36
C ASP A 146 5.32 4.56 17.74
N GLY A 147 6.51 4.37 17.20
CA GLY A 147 7.67 5.21 17.48
C GLY A 147 7.49 6.66 17.00
N TYR A 148 6.76 6.84 15.92
CA TYR A 148 6.39 8.16 15.38
C TYR A 148 5.10 8.72 15.99
N GLY A 149 4.37 7.96 16.81
CA GLY A 149 3.11 8.41 17.42
C GLY A 149 1.93 8.51 16.43
N ILE A 150 2.02 7.82 15.29
CA ILE A 150 1.01 7.88 14.20
C ILE A 150 0.31 6.54 13.95
N ALA A 151 0.35 5.65 14.93
CA ALA A 151 -0.34 4.35 14.91
C ALA A 151 -1.83 4.51 15.25
N ASP A 152 -2.57 5.33 14.51
CA ASP A 152 -4.00 5.57 14.71
C ASP A 152 -4.80 4.27 14.62
N MET A 153 -5.81 4.12 15.49
CA MET A 153 -6.68 2.94 15.58
C MET A 153 -8.14 3.27 15.23
N GLY A 154 -8.37 4.43 14.62
CA GLY A 154 -9.68 4.83 14.11
C GLY A 154 -10.14 3.97 12.93
N TYR A 155 -11.18 4.41 12.26
CA TYR A 155 -11.64 3.80 11.00
C TYR A 155 -11.00 4.56 9.84
N SER A 156 -9.68 4.41 9.71
CA SER A 156 -8.90 5.20 8.77
C SER A 156 -9.14 4.77 7.33
N MET A 157 -9.47 5.72 6.47
CA MET A 157 -9.73 5.48 5.04
C MET A 157 -8.56 5.88 4.17
N HIS A 158 -7.91 7.00 4.50
CA HIS A 158 -6.77 7.51 3.75
C HIS A 158 -5.92 8.43 4.63
N ALA A 159 -4.66 8.63 4.26
CA ALA A 159 -3.76 9.55 4.91
C ALA A 159 -3.05 10.45 3.88
N ALA A 160 -2.78 11.69 4.25
CA ALA A 160 -2.00 12.62 3.45
C ALA A 160 -0.90 13.23 4.31
N PHE A 161 0.32 13.27 3.77
CA PHE A 161 1.47 13.93 4.37
C PHE A 161 1.78 15.20 3.60
N PHE A 162 1.92 16.32 4.29
CA PHE A 162 2.26 17.61 3.70
C PHE A 162 2.73 18.56 4.80
N ASP A 163 3.51 19.55 4.44
CA ASP A 163 3.96 20.60 5.36
C ASP A 163 2.84 21.68 5.44
N TYR A 164 2.01 21.60 6.47
CA TYR A 164 0.81 22.45 6.62
C TYR A 164 1.17 23.87 7.04
N ASP A 165 2.12 24.02 7.96
CA ASP A 165 2.48 25.32 8.54
C ASP A 165 3.77 25.91 7.96
N LEU A 166 4.37 25.23 6.98
CA LEU A 166 5.58 25.63 6.26
C LEU A 166 6.82 25.73 7.18
N ASP A 167 6.90 24.85 8.16
CA ASP A 167 8.05 24.75 9.08
C ASP A 167 9.15 23.80 8.57
N GLY A 168 8.91 23.09 7.46
CA GLY A 168 9.82 22.15 6.83
C GLY A 168 9.68 20.72 7.34
N ALA A 169 8.79 20.44 8.29
CA ALA A 169 8.43 19.10 8.71
C ALA A 169 7.13 18.64 8.02
N LEU A 170 6.95 17.33 7.92
CA LEU A 170 5.71 16.78 7.39
C LEU A 170 4.65 16.62 8.48
N ASP A 171 3.49 17.19 8.22
CA ASP A 171 2.28 16.97 8.98
C ASP A 171 1.51 15.76 8.43
N LEU A 172 0.68 15.15 9.27
CA LEU A 172 -0.16 14.02 8.89
C LEU A 172 -1.64 14.36 9.09
N TYR A 173 -2.40 14.28 8.01
CA TYR A 173 -3.86 14.29 8.05
C TYR A 173 -4.40 12.89 7.79
N ILE A 174 -5.21 12.35 8.72
CA ILE A 174 -5.88 11.05 8.59
C ILE A 174 -7.38 11.29 8.40
N LEU A 175 -7.93 10.77 7.31
CA LEU A 175 -9.35 10.72 7.07
C LEU A 175 -9.93 9.49 7.76
N ASN A 176 -10.68 9.69 8.82
CA ASN A 176 -11.44 8.67 9.52
C ASN A 176 -12.93 8.73 9.11
N ASN A 177 -13.58 7.56 9.06
CA ASN A 177 -15.02 7.42 8.77
C ASN A 177 -15.84 7.35 10.05
#